data_54c25c38afe3c027032c50571d7cde07
#
_entry.id   54c25c38afe3c027032c50571d7cde07
#
_cell.length_a   1.000
_cell.length_b   1.000
_cell.length_c   1.000
_cell.angle_alpha   90.00
_cell.angle_beta   90.00
_cell.angle_gamma   90.00
#
_symmetry.space_group_name_H-M   'P 1'
#
loop_
_entity.id
_entity.type
_entity.pdbx_description
1 polymer ?
#
loop_
_entity_poly.entity_id
_entity_poly.type
_entity_poly.pdbx_seq_one_letter_code
_entity_poly.pdbx_strand_id
1 'polypeptide(L)'
;MNSNKLFNIDIIAPTNEDVKYLGEVSKLNIFEFSGSTEFEPDGLFSTKTFGPIGSTARNETMGYINVGIPILHPKVYQNFMALGSMVVGIIYGKIRAIFKNGEFIEDSSGSTGLYFFLKHWPDMKISDNDSDQRNAMIELNKRYAVKNYLTNNILILPAGMRDYTVKNNKPSEDEINNLYRSLLSASITLKNNSIDINSPNMELYNSIVIGLQEKFVEIYDYIKNILEGKTGYIQNQWSKHGVKDGTRNVITSTSTVVTNLRDTNLVRPTDTIVGLHQYIASISPAAKREIVNFISNVFTGDNNKAYLYNVKTLKPELTEVSYKDINTWTSFEGLDKIIKKFGQDDIKTMPIKFNGKYLGLVRDDGNNVELYFNTEVTDLTNVRPLTYFEFIYLAVYDIRDTFNGILTRFPVESMTSSYFTTIHLKTTTVDRKVNFKFNGVEKEVFNYPLLNSPAFNSMTPHFYRLEGIGGDNDGDQVSLYMLMSDESIEEA
;
A
#
# COMPACT_ATOMS: atom_id res chain seq x y z
N MET A 1 16.72 -32.24 9.44
CA MET A 1 16.21 -30.87 9.59
C MET A 1 14.86 -30.96 10.27
N ASN A 2 14.67 -30.28 11.41
CA ASN A 2 13.43 -30.39 12.19
C ASN A 2 12.25 -29.88 11.38
N SER A 3 11.31 -30.76 11.04
CA SER A 3 10.05 -30.50 10.34
C SER A 3 9.11 -29.51 11.06
N ASN A 4 9.47 -29.06 12.25
CA ASN A 4 8.66 -28.18 13.09
C ASN A 4 8.59 -26.71 12.67
N LYS A 5 9.13 -26.32 11.51
CA LYS A 5 9.20 -24.91 11.07
C LYS A 5 8.34 -24.53 9.85
N LEU A 6 7.63 -25.48 9.24
CA LEU A 6 6.92 -25.21 7.98
C LEU A 6 5.61 -24.41 8.12
N PHE A 7 5.00 -24.36 9.30
CA PHE A 7 3.76 -23.61 9.51
C PHE A 7 3.72 -22.92 10.88
N ASN A 8 3.84 -21.60 10.88
CA ASN A 8 3.45 -20.74 12.00
C ASN A 8 1.94 -20.41 11.95
N ILE A 9 1.12 -21.38 11.54
CA ILE A 9 -0.32 -21.17 11.37
C ILE A 9 -1.04 -22.16 12.27
N ASP A 10 -1.91 -21.63 13.11
CA ASP A 10 -2.84 -22.41 13.91
C ASP A 10 -4.23 -22.35 13.29
N ILE A 11 -4.93 -23.51 13.29
CA ILE A 11 -6.33 -23.57 12.89
C ILE A 11 -7.18 -23.33 14.11
N ILE A 12 -7.93 -22.22 14.10
CA ILE A 12 -8.83 -21.84 15.17
C ILE A 12 -10.27 -21.98 14.68
N ALA A 13 -11.02 -22.90 15.31
CA ALA A 13 -12.46 -23.02 15.11
C ALA A 13 -13.16 -22.42 16.34
N PRO A 14 -13.98 -21.35 16.20
CA PRO A 14 -14.60 -20.66 17.32
C PRO A 14 -15.49 -21.60 18.14
N THR A 15 -15.23 -21.68 19.44
CA THR A 15 -16.05 -22.43 20.40
C THR A 15 -17.17 -21.56 20.97
N ASN A 16 -18.09 -22.13 21.72
CA ASN A 16 -19.14 -21.38 22.41
C ASN A 16 -18.56 -20.38 23.43
N GLU A 17 -17.41 -20.70 24.03
CA GLU A 17 -16.72 -19.80 24.96
C GLU A 17 -16.16 -18.57 24.25
N ASP A 18 -15.62 -18.75 23.03
CA ASP A 18 -15.05 -17.66 22.25
C ASP A 18 -16.11 -16.64 21.80
N VAL A 19 -17.33 -17.11 21.55
CA VAL A 19 -18.43 -16.26 21.06
C VAL A 19 -19.38 -15.74 22.15
N LYS A 20 -19.16 -16.11 23.40
CA LYS A 20 -20.11 -15.80 24.51
C LYS A 20 -20.40 -14.31 24.71
N TYR A 21 -19.49 -13.43 24.29
CA TYR A 21 -19.66 -11.98 24.39
C TYR A 21 -20.11 -11.33 23.07
N LEU A 22 -20.30 -12.13 22.03
CA LEU A 22 -20.76 -11.65 20.73
C LEU A 22 -22.28 -11.79 20.61
N GLY A 23 -22.92 -10.95 19.79
CA GLY A 23 -24.34 -11.07 19.49
C GLY A 23 -24.60 -12.18 18.47
N GLU A 24 -25.60 -13.04 18.75
CA GLU A 24 -26.06 -14.05 17.78
C GLU A 24 -26.99 -13.39 16.74
N VAL A 25 -26.74 -13.70 15.47
CA VAL A 25 -27.63 -13.35 14.35
C VAL A 25 -28.44 -14.59 13.98
N SER A 26 -29.76 -14.48 14.11
CA SER A 26 -30.69 -15.60 13.92
C SER A 26 -31.86 -15.29 13.00
N LYS A 27 -32.03 -14.05 12.54
CA LYS A 27 -33.11 -13.59 11.70
C LYS A 27 -32.65 -13.17 10.32
N LEU A 28 -33.48 -13.52 9.30
CA LEU A 28 -33.22 -13.17 7.89
C LEU A 28 -33.68 -11.77 7.52
N ASN A 29 -34.63 -11.22 8.26
CA ASN A 29 -35.21 -9.92 7.96
C ASN A 29 -34.16 -8.82 8.10
N ILE A 30 -34.23 -7.82 7.22
CA ILE A 30 -33.37 -6.62 7.30
C ILE A 30 -33.97 -5.66 8.34
N PHE A 31 -35.28 -5.48 8.30
CA PHE A 31 -36.03 -4.56 9.18
C PHE A 31 -36.94 -5.33 10.11
N GLU A 32 -37.26 -4.73 11.23
CA GLU A 32 -38.09 -5.31 12.28
C GLU A 32 -39.47 -5.75 11.75
N PHE A 33 -40.09 -4.93 10.89
CA PHE A 33 -41.31 -5.26 10.16
C PHE A 33 -41.38 -4.51 8.82
N SER A 34 -42.32 -4.88 7.98
CA SER A 34 -42.51 -4.25 6.67
C SER A 34 -42.89 -2.76 6.84
N GLY A 35 -42.05 -1.88 6.25
CA GLY A 35 -42.19 -0.43 6.35
C GLY A 35 -41.43 0.21 7.52
N SER A 36 -40.77 -0.57 8.38
CA SER A 36 -39.91 -0.05 9.43
C SER A 36 -38.59 0.51 8.81
N THR A 37 -38.04 1.52 9.49
CA THR A 37 -36.67 2.03 9.23
C THR A 37 -35.70 1.46 10.24
N GLU A 38 -36.14 0.75 11.26
CA GLU A 38 -35.31 0.12 12.28
C GLU A 38 -34.92 -1.28 11.84
N PHE A 39 -33.64 -1.60 12.04
CA PHE A 39 -33.10 -2.91 11.72
C PHE A 39 -33.61 -3.98 12.69
N GLU A 40 -33.79 -5.19 12.18
CA GLU A 40 -34.14 -6.38 12.96
C GLU A 40 -33.11 -6.59 14.10
N PRO A 41 -33.51 -6.64 15.38
CA PRO A 41 -32.59 -6.74 16.51
C PRO A 41 -31.66 -7.92 16.49
N ASP A 42 -32.08 -9.05 15.91
CA ASP A 42 -31.29 -10.27 15.78
C ASP A 42 -30.91 -10.55 14.29
N GLY A 43 -30.94 -9.51 13.46
CA GLY A 43 -30.63 -9.57 12.03
C GLY A 43 -29.18 -9.17 11.71
N LEU A 44 -28.82 -9.30 10.44
CA LEU A 44 -27.46 -9.01 9.92
C LEU A 44 -27.02 -7.54 10.10
N PHE A 45 -27.95 -6.61 10.24
CA PHE A 45 -27.67 -5.18 10.40
C PHE A 45 -28.07 -4.63 11.78
N SER A 46 -28.34 -5.51 12.73
CA SER A 46 -28.75 -5.18 14.09
C SER A 46 -27.91 -4.07 14.73
N THR A 47 -28.58 -3.03 15.19
CA THR A 47 -27.94 -1.98 15.99
C THR A 47 -27.64 -2.44 17.42
N LYS A 48 -28.42 -3.40 17.92
CA LYS A 48 -28.19 -4.05 19.22
C LYS A 48 -26.89 -4.87 19.24
N THR A 49 -26.67 -5.63 18.17
CA THR A 49 -25.49 -6.52 18.04
C THR A 49 -24.25 -5.73 17.64
N PHE A 50 -24.34 -4.87 16.63
CA PHE A 50 -23.19 -4.23 15.99
C PHE A 50 -23.01 -2.76 16.37
N GLY A 51 -23.94 -2.17 17.13
CA GLY A 51 -23.92 -0.76 17.50
C GLY A 51 -24.64 0.16 16.50
N PRO A 52 -24.87 1.42 16.89
CA PRO A 52 -25.57 2.43 16.09
C PRO A 52 -24.85 2.73 14.77
N ILE A 53 -25.63 3.15 13.76
CA ILE A 53 -25.08 3.58 12.47
C ILE A 53 -24.08 4.72 12.68
N GLY A 54 -22.88 4.61 12.06
CA GLY A 54 -21.80 5.60 12.15
C GLY A 54 -20.98 5.55 13.44
N SER A 55 -21.27 4.63 14.37
CA SER A 55 -20.43 4.46 15.58
C SER A 55 -19.18 3.62 15.31
N THR A 56 -18.15 3.82 16.13
CA THR A 56 -16.92 2.99 16.12
C THR A 56 -17.26 1.52 16.38
N ALA A 57 -18.17 1.26 17.34
CA ALA A 57 -18.61 -0.09 17.66
C ALA A 57 -19.14 -0.84 16.43
N ARG A 58 -19.88 -0.15 15.52
CA ARG A 58 -20.42 -0.77 14.31
C ARG A 58 -19.34 -1.26 13.34
N ASN A 59 -18.16 -0.65 13.38
CA ASN A 59 -17.00 -1.01 12.54
C ASN A 59 -16.10 -2.08 13.17
N GLU A 60 -16.21 -2.30 14.48
CA GLU A 60 -15.30 -3.15 15.24
C GLU A 60 -15.98 -4.38 15.84
N THR A 61 -17.29 -4.34 16.09
CA THR A 61 -18.00 -5.44 16.75
C THR A 61 -18.37 -6.52 15.76
N MET A 62 -17.90 -7.74 16.02
CA MET A 62 -18.30 -8.94 15.29
C MET A 62 -19.57 -9.55 15.89
N GLY A 63 -20.29 -10.30 15.08
CA GLY A 63 -21.37 -11.18 15.52
C GLY A 63 -21.08 -12.63 15.15
N TYR A 64 -22.02 -13.54 15.38
CA TYR A 64 -21.91 -14.93 14.93
C TYR A 64 -23.28 -15.51 14.54
N ILE A 65 -23.23 -16.55 13.69
CA ILE A 65 -24.36 -17.42 13.35
C ILE A 65 -24.09 -18.78 13.96
N ASN A 66 -25.03 -19.28 14.78
CA ASN A 66 -24.98 -20.66 15.24
C ASN A 66 -25.72 -21.54 14.25
N VAL A 67 -24.98 -22.44 13.56
CA VAL A 67 -25.54 -23.30 12.52
C VAL A 67 -26.21 -24.57 13.06
N GLY A 68 -26.10 -24.81 14.37
CA GLY A 68 -26.79 -25.92 15.04
C GLY A 68 -26.12 -27.29 14.94
N ILE A 69 -25.18 -27.47 14.01
CA ILE A 69 -24.39 -28.70 13.84
C ILE A 69 -22.92 -28.37 13.69
N PRO A 70 -21.99 -29.25 14.11
CA PRO A 70 -20.57 -29.02 13.95
C PRO A 70 -20.16 -29.19 12.49
N ILE A 71 -19.53 -28.15 11.91
CA ILE A 71 -18.93 -28.16 10.59
C ILE A 71 -17.44 -27.90 10.67
N LEU A 72 -16.70 -28.29 9.65
CA LEU A 72 -15.25 -28.14 9.59
C LEU A 72 -14.81 -26.70 9.34
N HIS A 73 -13.69 -26.33 9.90
CA HIS A 73 -12.97 -25.14 9.46
C HIS A 73 -12.71 -25.21 7.94
N PRO A 74 -12.97 -24.16 7.16
CA PRO A 74 -12.92 -24.19 5.70
C PRO A 74 -11.60 -24.74 5.13
N LYS A 75 -10.47 -24.33 5.69
CA LYS A 75 -9.16 -24.78 5.24
C LYS A 75 -8.95 -26.28 5.44
N VAL A 76 -9.45 -26.84 6.51
CA VAL A 76 -9.39 -28.31 6.77
C VAL A 76 -10.27 -29.05 5.79
N TYR A 77 -11.47 -28.54 5.52
CA TYR A 77 -12.36 -29.11 4.51
C TYR A 77 -11.72 -29.11 3.13
N GLN A 78 -11.15 -27.99 2.69
CA GLN A 78 -10.44 -27.90 1.41
C GLN A 78 -9.26 -28.88 1.34
N ASN A 79 -8.52 -29.07 2.43
CA ASN A 79 -7.43 -30.03 2.49
C ASN A 79 -7.93 -31.48 2.36
N PHE A 80 -9.08 -31.81 2.94
CA PHE A 80 -9.70 -33.15 2.78
C PHE A 80 -10.18 -33.37 1.34
N MET A 81 -10.75 -32.35 0.71
CA MET A 81 -11.14 -32.44 -0.70
C MET A 81 -9.96 -32.67 -1.65
N ALA A 82 -8.76 -32.28 -1.25
CA ALA A 82 -7.53 -32.49 -2.01
C ALA A 82 -6.93 -33.91 -1.84
N LEU A 83 -7.46 -34.75 -0.94
CA LEU A 83 -6.92 -36.09 -0.69
C LEU A 83 -7.19 -37.10 -1.81
N GLY A 84 -8.20 -36.86 -2.64
CA GLY A 84 -8.51 -37.71 -3.81
C GLY A 84 -10.00 -38.04 -3.98
N SER A 85 -10.34 -38.58 -5.14
CA SER A 85 -11.73 -38.81 -5.55
C SER A 85 -12.53 -39.77 -4.63
N MET A 86 -11.88 -40.76 -4.04
CA MET A 86 -12.49 -41.67 -3.06
C MET A 86 -12.98 -40.89 -1.83
N VAL A 87 -12.13 -40.07 -1.22
CA VAL A 87 -12.49 -39.27 -0.06
C VAL A 87 -13.60 -38.29 -0.39
N VAL A 88 -13.48 -37.57 -1.50
CA VAL A 88 -14.53 -36.67 -2.00
C VAL A 88 -15.86 -37.41 -2.21
N GLY A 89 -15.83 -38.56 -2.85
CA GLY A 89 -17.03 -39.38 -3.07
C GLY A 89 -17.71 -39.84 -1.78
N ILE A 90 -16.93 -40.21 -0.77
CA ILE A 90 -17.42 -40.58 0.57
C ILE A 90 -18.05 -39.35 1.24
N ILE A 91 -17.33 -38.23 1.30
CA ILE A 91 -17.80 -36.99 1.96
C ILE A 91 -19.14 -36.53 1.36
N TYR A 92 -19.26 -36.53 0.01
CA TYR A 92 -20.49 -36.13 -0.67
C TYR A 92 -21.61 -37.16 -0.62
N GLY A 93 -21.36 -38.36 -0.06
CA GLY A 93 -22.36 -39.41 0.00
C GLY A 93 -22.55 -40.19 -1.31
N LYS A 94 -21.66 -39.99 -2.29
CA LYS A 94 -21.72 -40.65 -3.62
C LYS A 94 -21.09 -42.05 -3.63
N ILE A 95 -20.15 -42.31 -2.71
CA ILE A 95 -19.45 -43.58 -2.54
C ILE A 95 -19.73 -44.10 -1.14
N ARG A 96 -20.18 -45.36 -1.06
CA ARG A 96 -20.26 -46.11 0.19
C ARG A 96 -18.98 -46.90 0.36
N ALA A 97 -18.41 -46.91 1.55
CA ALA A 97 -17.15 -47.55 1.84
C ALA A 97 -17.12 -48.23 3.19
N ILE A 98 -16.24 -49.21 3.32
CA ILE A 98 -15.82 -49.81 4.60
C ILE A 98 -14.39 -49.35 4.90
N PHE A 99 -14.04 -49.18 6.18
CA PHE A 99 -12.69 -48.81 6.58
C PHE A 99 -11.96 -50.04 7.14
N LYS A 100 -10.86 -50.46 6.45
CA LYS A 100 -10.04 -51.62 6.84
C LYS A 100 -8.56 -51.30 6.68
N ASN A 101 -7.75 -51.70 7.66
CA ASN A 101 -6.28 -51.59 7.63
C ASN A 101 -5.74 -50.18 7.42
N GLY A 102 -6.55 -49.11 7.69
CA GLY A 102 -6.17 -47.73 7.50
C GLY A 102 -6.55 -47.16 6.12
N GLU A 103 -7.36 -47.88 5.33
CA GLU A 103 -7.79 -47.43 4.00
C GLU A 103 -9.31 -47.56 3.84
N PHE A 104 -9.89 -46.69 3.01
CA PHE A 104 -11.29 -46.83 2.59
C PHE A 104 -11.38 -47.73 1.34
N ILE A 105 -12.26 -48.70 1.39
CA ILE A 105 -12.54 -49.65 0.31
C ILE A 105 -14.01 -49.47 -0.08
N GLU A 106 -14.28 -49.24 -1.35
CA GLU A 106 -15.65 -49.12 -1.87
C GLU A 106 -16.44 -50.40 -1.64
N ASP A 107 -17.60 -50.28 -1.00
CA ASP A 107 -18.48 -51.40 -0.70
C ASP A 107 -19.92 -50.89 -0.57
N SER A 108 -20.85 -51.47 -1.34
CA SER A 108 -22.26 -51.08 -1.34
C SER A 108 -22.97 -51.25 0.00
N SER A 109 -22.47 -52.14 0.85
CA SER A 109 -22.97 -52.35 2.23
C SER A 109 -22.34 -51.41 3.25
N GLY A 110 -21.35 -50.61 2.82
CA GLY A 110 -20.60 -49.66 3.67
C GLY A 110 -21.38 -48.42 4.04
N SER A 111 -20.72 -47.55 4.75
CA SER A 111 -21.23 -46.24 5.18
C SER A 111 -20.68 -45.10 4.30
N THR A 112 -21.27 -43.93 4.42
CA THR A 112 -20.88 -42.74 3.65
C THR A 112 -21.11 -41.45 4.46
N GLY A 113 -20.67 -40.32 3.95
CA GLY A 113 -20.90 -39.01 4.52
C GLY A 113 -19.69 -38.44 5.32
N LEU A 114 -19.74 -37.12 5.57
CA LEU A 114 -18.67 -36.39 6.22
C LEU A 114 -18.29 -36.98 7.58
N TYR A 115 -19.27 -37.27 8.43
CA TYR A 115 -18.99 -37.79 9.77
C TYR A 115 -18.45 -39.21 9.79
N PHE A 116 -18.86 -40.05 8.81
CA PHE A 116 -18.25 -41.37 8.61
C PHE A 116 -16.76 -41.20 8.25
N PHE A 117 -16.41 -40.30 7.34
CA PHE A 117 -15.03 -40.00 7.01
C PHE A 117 -14.26 -39.51 8.24
N LEU A 118 -14.79 -38.50 8.96
CA LEU A 118 -14.12 -37.89 10.12
C LEU A 118 -13.85 -38.90 11.27
N LYS A 119 -14.74 -39.89 11.43
CA LYS A 119 -14.57 -40.94 12.45
C LYS A 119 -13.32 -41.78 12.17
N HIS A 120 -12.98 -42.00 10.91
CA HIS A 120 -11.87 -42.87 10.50
C HIS A 120 -10.62 -42.10 10.08
N TRP A 121 -10.72 -40.78 9.94
CA TRP A 121 -9.60 -39.92 9.54
C TRP A 121 -8.35 -40.05 10.41
N PRO A 122 -8.42 -40.11 11.76
CA PRO A 122 -7.23 -40.25 12.60
C PRO A 122 -6.40 -41.50 12.28
N ASP A 123 -7.06 -42.59 11.93
CA ASP A 123 -6.46 -43.91 11.67
C ASP A 123 -6.11 -44.13 10.19
N MET A 124 -6.44 -43.16 9.34
CA MET A 124 -6.20 -43.26 7.89
C MET A 124 -4.71 -43.21 7.59
N LYS A 125 -4.21 -44.18 6.83
CA LYS A 125 -2.84 -44.24 6.34
C LYS A 125 -2.75 -43.47 5.02
N ILE A 126 -1.86 -42.50 4.97
CA ILE A 126 -1.61 -41.70 3.76
C ILE A 126 -0.12 -41.75 3.52
N SER A 127 0.27 -42.23 2.36
CA SER A 127 1.66 -42.22 1.92
C SER A 127 2.06 -40.81 1.48
N ASP A 128 3.28 -40.44 1.83
CA ASP A 128 3.90 -39.21 1.30
C ASP A 128 4.08 -39.35 -0.21
N ASN A 129 4.08 -38.23 -0.90
CA ASN A 129 4.40 -38.14 -2.30
C ASN A 129 5.41 -37.02 -2.54
N ASP A 130 5.79 -36.77 -3.79
CA ASP A 130 6.80 -35.77 -4.16
C ASP A 130 6.34 -34.30 -3.93
N SER A 131 5.09 -34.07 -3.50
CA SER A 131 4.56 -32.74 -3.22
C SER A 131 4.72 -32.38 -1.74
N ASP A 132 5.71 -31.56 -1.42
CA ASP A 132 5.93 -31.02 -0.06
C ASP A 132 4.69 -30.29 0.48
N GLN A 133 3.99 -29.57 -0.40
CA GLN A 133 2.77 -28.84 -0.03
C GLN A 133 1.65 -29.80 0.41
N ARG A 134 1.45 -30.91 -0.30
CA ARG A 134 0.45 -31.93 0.07
C ARG A 134 0.81 -32.60 1.39
N ASN A 135 2.06 -33.02 1.54
CA ASN A 135 2.55 -33.68 2.74
C ASN A 135 2.40 -32.78 3.95
N ALA A 136 2.75 -31.51 3.83
CA ALA A 136 2.58 -30.48 4.85
C ALA A 136 1.10 -30.25 5.23
N MET A 137 0.18 -30.24 4.27
CA MET A 137 -1.27 -30.13 4.57
C MET A 137 -1.79 -31.34 5.34
N ILE A 138 -1.33 -32.55 5.00
CA ILE A 138 -1.69 -33.78 5.72
C ILE A 138 -1.16 -33.72 7.16
N GLU A 139 0.10 -33.32 7.35
CA GLU A 139 0.71 -33.15 8.66
C GLU A 139 -0.06 -32.12 9.50
N LEU A 140 -0.40 -30.97 8.92
CA LEU A 140 -1.20 -29.94 9.60
C LEU A 140 -2.54 -30.50 10.09
N ASN A 141 -3.28 -31.21 9.23
CA ASN A 141 -4.57 -31.76 9.58
C ASN A 141 -4.47 -32.89 10.63
N LYS A 142 -3.37 -33.65 10.67
CA LYS A 142 -3.11 -34.69 11.67
C LYS A 142 -2.60 -34.16 13.00
N ARG A 143 -2.07 -32.93 13.04
CA ARG A 143 -1.57 -32.29 14.26
C ARG A 143 -2.68 -32.03 15.28
N TYR A 144 -3.91 -31.81 14.81
CA TYR A 144 -5.04 -31.48 15.67
C TYR A 144 -6.01 -32.66 15.78
N ALA A 145 -6.59 -32.83 16.97
CA ALA A 145 -7.74 -33.73 17.11
C ALA A 145 -8.93 -33.19 16.32
N VAL A 146 -9.75 -34.09 15.75
CA VAL A 146 -10.91 -33.73 14.92
C VAL A 146 -11.80 -32.66 15.56
N LYS A 147 -12.02 -32.76 16.87
CA LYS A 147 -12.83 -31.80 17.63
C LYS A 147 -12.32 -30.36 17.59
N ASN A 148 -11.01 -30.14 17.37
CA ASN A 148 -10.40 -28.81 17.44
C ASN A 148 -10.64 -27.97 16.18
N TYR A 149 -11.06 -28.59 15.08
CA TYR A 149 -11.40 -27.87 13.85
C TYR A 149 -12.87 -27.96 13.45
N LEU A 150 -13.72 -28.40 14.38
CA LEU A 150 -15.17 -28.38 14.27
C LEU A 150 -15.73 -27.18 15.03
N THR A 151 -16.67 -26.48 14.41
CA THR A 151 -17.39 -25.36 15.02
C THR A 151 -18.87 -25.37 14.65
N ASN A 152 -19.71 -24.91 15.55
CA ASN A 152 -21.12 -24.60 15.29
C ASN A 152 -21.29 -23.08 15.03
N ASN A 153 -20.24 -22.28 15.28
CA ASN A 153 -20.32 -20.83 15.31
C ASN A 153 -19.51 -20.22 14.16
N ILE A 154 -20.17 -19.52 13.27
CA ILE A 154 -19.52 -18.85 12.16
C ILE A 154 -19.52 -17.35 12.45
N LEU A 155 -18.35 -16.76 12.47
CA LEU A 155 -18.18 -15.34 12.73
C LEU A 155 -18.70 -14.50 11.58
N ILE A 156 -19.31 -13.37 11.93
CA ILE A 156 -19.83 -12.38 10.98
C ILE A 156 -19.00 -11.11 11.12
N LEU A 157 -18.54 -10.57 10.00
CA LEU A 157 -17.85 -9.29 9.96
C LEU A 157 -18.71 -8.16 10.56
N PRO A 158 -18.09 -7.13 11.14
CA PRO A 158 -18.77 -5.96 11.64
C PRO A 158 -19.72 -5.35 10.59
N ALA A 159 -20.91 -4.90 11.02
CA ALA A 159 -21.90 -4.38 10.11
C ALA A 159 -21.42 -3.16 9.33
N GLY A 160 -20.59 -2.30 9.94
CA GLY A 160 -20.04 -1.11 9.28
C GLY A 160 -19.14 -1.41 8.09
N MET A 161 -18.58 -2.62 7.99
CA MET A 161 -17.79 -3.08 6.84
C MET A 161 -18.66 -3.55 5.65
N ARG A 162 -19.93 -3.83 5.87
CA ARG A 162 -20.87 -4.43 4.90
C ARG A 162 -22.27 -3.83 4.99
N ASP A 163 -22.38 -2.57 5.40
CA ASP A 163 -23.64 -1.93 5.81
C ASP A 163 -24.64 -1.80 4.68
N TYR A 164 -25.90 -1.84 5.07
CA TYR A 164 -27.03 -1.56 4.20
C TYR A 164 -27.16 -0.05 3.98
N THR A 165 -27.08 0.38 2.74
CA THR A 165 -27.22 1.78 2.35
C THR A 165 -28.23 1.94 1.24
N VAL A 166 -28.85 3.11 1.15
CA VAL A 166 -29.76 3.46 0.03
C VAL A 166 -29.09 4.54 -0.79
N LYS A 167 -28.70 4.20 -2.03
CA LYS A 167 -28.11 5.14 -3.00
C LYS A 167 -29.07 5.33 -4.16
N ASN A 168 -29.48 6.59 -4.44
CA ASN A 168 -30.41 6.90 -5.55
C ASN A 168 -31.70 6.07 -5.49
N ASN A 169 -32.32 5.94 -4.31
CA ASN A 169 -33.49 5.13 -4.04
C ASN A 169 -33.34 3.62 -4.34
N LYS A 170 -32.12 3.14 -4.46
CA LYS A 170 -31.83 1.70 -4.61
C LYS A 170 -31.05 1.21 -3.39
N PRO A 171 -31.43 0.04 -2.84
CA PRO A 171 -30.67 -0.60 -1.80
C PRO A 171 -29.30 -1.03 -2.33
N SER A 172 -28.27 -0.85 -1.52
CA SER A 172 -26.90 -1.26 -1.80
C SER A 172 -26.31 -1.86 -0.54
N GLU A 173 -25.73 -3.02 -0.68
CA GLU A 173 -25.05 -3.75 0.38
C GLU A 173 -23.91 -4.59 -0.20
N ASP A 174 -23.02 -5.09 0.66
CA ASP A 174 -21.92 -5.95 0.25
C ASP A 174 -22.39 -7.37 -0.08
N GLU A 175 -21.77 -8.02 -1.07
CA GLU A 175 -22.10 -9.38 -1.52
C GLU A 175 -22.01 -10.42 -0.40
N ILE A 176 -21.14 -10.25 0.59
CA ILE A 176 -20.99 -11.18 1.71
C ILE A 176 -22.29 -11.35 2.49
N ASN A 177 -23.18 -10.34 2.49
CA ASN A 177 -24.47 -10.45 3.16
C ASN A 177 -25.38 -11.52 2.52
N ASN A 178 -25.26 -11.74 1.21
CA ASN A 178 -25.99 -12.83 0.53
C ASN A 178 -25.48 -14.20 0.96
N LEU A 179 -24.17 -14.32 1.19
CA LEU A 179 -23.56 -15.57 1.70
C LEU A 179 -24.03 -15.85 3.13
N TYR A 180 -24.03 -14.83 4.00
CA TYR A 180 -24.54 -14.96 5.37
C TYR A 180 -26.04 -15.29 5.40
N ARG A 181 -26.87 -14.68 4.52
CA ARG A 181 -28.31 -15.02 4.43
C ARG A 181 -28.51 -16.47 3.96
N SER A 182 -27.73 -16.92 2.99
CA SER A 182 -27.79 -18.30 2.49
C SER A 182 -27.46 -19.32 3.59
N LEU A 183 -26.40 -19.05 4.34
CA LEU A 183 -26.00 -19.85 5.48
C LEU A 183 -27.08 -19.86 6.58
N LEU A 184 -27.60 -18.68 6.92
CA LEU A 184 -28.62 -18.52 7.95
C LEU A 184 -29.94 -19.21 7.55
N SER A 185 -30.35 -19.12 6.28
CA SER A 185 -31.52 -19.82 5.75
C SER A 185 -31.39 -21.34 5.86
N ALA A 186 -30.22 -21.88 5.50
CA ALA A 186 -29.95 -23.31 5.63
C ALA A 186 -29.94 -23.75 7.11
N SER A 187 -29.37 -22.95 8.01
CA SER A 187 -29.38 -23.20 9.46
C SER A 187 -30.80 -23.19 10.05
N ILE A 188 -31.63 -22.23 9.67
CA ILE A 188 -33.02 -22.15 10.12
C ILE A 188 -33.82 -23.37 9.62
N THR A 189 -33.62 -23.79 8.37
CA THR A 189 -34.27 -24.95 7.80
C THR A 189 -33.91 -26.23 8.57
N LEU A 190 -32.66 -26.38 8.94
CA LEU A 190 -32.17 -27.53 9.73
C LEU A 190 -32.80 -27.53 11.12
N LYS A 191 -32.82 -26.39 11.82
CA LYS A 191 -33.40 -26.26 13.16
C LYS A 191 -34.92 -26.53 13.16
N ASN A 192 -35.63 -25.98 12.16
CA ASN A 192 -37.11 -26.13 12.07
C ASN A 192 -37.56 -27.56 11.76
N ASN A 193 -36.77 -28.33 11.02
CA ASN A 193 -37.12 -29.70 10.66
C ASN A 193 -36.59 -30.73 11.67
N SER A 194 -35.93 -30.30 12.75
CA SER A 194 -35.34 -31.17 13.78
C SER A 194 -34.46 -32.30 13.18
N ILE A 195 -33.76 -31.96 12.11
CA ILE A 195 -32.86 -32.89 11.42
C ILE A 195 -31.53 -32.95 12.18
N ASP A 196 -31.18 -34.13 12.66
CA ASP A 196 -29.93 -34.38 13.41
C ASP A 196 -29.22 -35.66 12.90
N ILE A 197 -28.10 -35.99 13.51
CA ILE A 197 -27.27 -37.16 13.14
C ILE A 197 -28.01 -38.49 13.32
N ASN A 198 -29.07 -38.52 14.10
CA ASN A 198 -29.90 -39.72 14.33
C ASN A 198 -31.13 -39.75 13.44
N SER A 199 -31.27 -38.77 12.54
CA SER A 199 -32.42 -38.73 11.61
C SER A 199 -32.50 -39.95 10.74
N PRO A 200 -33.70 -40.49 10.49
CA PRO A 200 -33.89 -41.67 9.65
C PRO A 200 -33.45 -41.46 8.20
N ASN A 201 -33.40 -40.20 7.74
CA ASN A 201 -32.92 -39.83 6.40
C ASN A 201 -31.49 -39.28 6.47
N MET A 202 -30.50 -40.16 6.57
CA MET A 202 -29.10 -39.83 6.64
C MET A 202 -28.57 -39.13 5.37
N GLU A 203 -29.15 -39.40 4.20
CA GLU A 203 -28.74 -38.78 2.94
C GLU A 203 -29.14 -37.29 2.92
N LEU A 204 -30.36 -36.97 3.37
CA LEU A 204 -30.83 -35.60 3.51
C LEU A 204 -29.97 -34.82 4.53
N TYR A 205 -29.69 -35.46 5.67
CA TYR A 205 -28.81 -34.88 6.69
C TYR A 205 -27.43 -34.53 6.13
N ASN A 206 -26.78 -35.50 5.47
CA ASN A 206 -25.48 -35.28 4.85
C ASN A 206 -25.51 -34.19 3.79
N SER A 207 -26.56 -34.11 2.96
CA SER A 207 -26.74 -33.07 1.94
C SER A 207 -26.79 -31.66 2.56
N ILE A 208 -27.54 -31.51 3.66
CA ILE A 208 -27.63 -30.21 4.38
C ILE A 208 -26.29 -29.85 5.01
N VAL A 209 -25.60 -30.80 5.65
CA VAL A 209 -24.28 -30.59 6.24
C VAL A 209 -23.29 -30.10 5.19
N ILE A 210 -23.25 -30.76 4.04
CA ILE A 210 -22.37 -30.36 2.93
C ILE A 210 -22.74 -28.97 2.40
N GLY A 211 -24.04 -28.67 2.24
CA GLY A 211 -24.51 -27.35 1.82
C GLY A 211 -24.06 -26.24 2.78
N LEU A 212 -24.15 -26.44 4.10
CA LEU A 212 -23.64 -25.53 5.12
C LEU A 212 -22.12 -25.38 5.04
N GLN A 213 -21.42 -26.51 4.88
CA GLN A 213 -19.97 -26.54 4.75
C GLN A 213 -19.49 -25.75 3.53
N GLU A 214 -20.12 -25.91 2.39
CA GLU A 214 -19.80 -25.16 1.17
C GLU A 214 -20.05 -23.68 1.33
N LYS A 215 -21.16 -23.27 1.97
CA LYS A 215 -21.42 -21.86 2.25
C LYS A 215 -20.38 -21.26 3.21
N PHE A 216 -19.90 -22.03 4.16
CA PHE A 216 -18.82 -21.55 5.04
C PHE A 216 -17.50 -21.40 4.28
N VAL A 217 -17.19 -22.29 3.34
CA VAL A 217 -16.02 -22.16 2.46
C VAL A 217 -16.16 -20.92 1.55
N GLU A 218 -17.33 -20.67 0.96
CA GLU A 218 -17.57 -19.48 0.15
C GLU A 218 -17.33 -18.18 0.95
N ILE A 219 -17.82 -18.11 2.19
CA ILE A 219 -17.59 -16.96 3.09
C ILE A 219 -16.09 -16.79 3.39
N TYR A 220 -15.41 -17.89 3.70
CA TYR A 220 -13.98 -17.88 3.99
C TYR A 220 -13.16 -17.40 2.78
N ASP A 221 -13.44 -17.93 1.61
CA ASP A 221 -12.75 -17.56 0.37
C ASP A 221 -13.06 -16.11 -0.04
N TYR A 222 -14.28 -15.64 0.20
CA TYR A 222 -14.62 -14.23 0.00
C TYR A 222 -13.74 -13.29 0.87
N ILE A 223 -13.66 -13.58 2.18
CA ILE A 223 -12.84 -12.80 3.12
C ILE A 223 -11.35 -12.90 2.74
N LYS A 224 -10.89 -14.10 2.40
CA LYS A 224 -9.52 -14.33 1.95
C LYS A 224 -9.18 -13.50 0.71
N ASN A 225 -10.06 -13.46 -0.29
CA ASN A 225 -9.87 -12.70 -1.52
C ASN A 225 -9.84 -11.17 -1.27
N ILE A 226 -10.58 -10.66 -0.28
CA ILE A 226 -10.47 -9.26 0.14
C ILE A 226 -9.10 -8.95 0.73
N LEU A 227 -8.48 -9.90 1.42
CA LEU A 227 -7.22 -9.69 2.14
C LEU A 227 -5.99 -9.99 1.29
N GLU A 228 -6.02 -11.04 0.47
CA GLU A 228 -4.86 -11.58 -0.24
C GLU A 228 -4.69 -11.00 -1.66
N GLY A 229 -3.48 -11.16 -2.19
CA GLY A 229 -3.12 -10.82 -3.56
C GLY A 229 -2.85 -9.34 -3.80
N LYS A 230 -2.42 -9.02 -5.03
CA LYS A 230 -2.01 -7.65 -5.43
C LYS A 230 -3.12 -6.59 -5.29
N THR A 231 -4.37 -7.01 -5.37
CA THR A 231 -5.55 -6.15 -5.21
C THR A 231 -6.14 -6.22 -3.80
N GLY A 232 -5.73 -7.20 -3.01
CA GLY A 232 -6.20 -7.40 -1.64
C GLY A 232 -5.71 -6.33 -0.68
N TYR A 233 -6.43 -6.17 0.42
CA TYR A 233 -6.21 -5.11 1.41
C TYR A 233 -4.78 -5.09 1.96
N ILE A 234 -4.20 -6.26 2.25
CA ILE A 234 -2.85 -6.36 2.83
C ILE A 234 -1.81 -5.79 1.88
N GLN A 235 -1.75 -6.26 0.63
CA GLN A 235 -0.75 -5.80 -0.33
C GLN A 235 -1.08 -4.43 -0.93
N ASN A 236 -2.35 -4.13 -1.17
CA ASN A 236 -2.73 -2.90 -1.86
C ASN A 236 -2.85 -1.68 -0.94
N GLN A 237 -3.23 -1.89 0.32
CA GLN A 237 -3.44 -0.80 1.28
C GLN A 237 -2.36 -0.78 2.35
N TRP A 238 -2.25 -1.83 3.14
CA TRP A 238 -1.37 -1.86 4.29
C TRP A 238 0.11 -1.86 3.92
N SER A 239 0.54 -2.76 3.03
CA SER A 239 1.95 -2.82 2.59
C SER A 239 2.35 -1.68 1.65
N LYS A 240 1.39 -0.95 1.09
CA LYS A 240 1.64 0.24 0.27
C LYS A 240 1.45 1.55 1.03
N HIS A 241 1.31 1.49 2.35
CA HIS A 241 1.14 2.69 3.14
C HIS A 241 2.36 3.60 2.98
N GLY A 242 2.15 4.76 2.37
CA GLY A 242 3.23 5.73 2.12
C GLY A 242 3.63 6.43 3.41
N VAL A 243 4.93 6.55 3.64
CA VAL A 243 5.46 7.42 4.69
C VAL A 243 5.26 8.87 4.26
N LYS A 244 4.93 9.75 5.21
CA LYS A 244 4.84 11.18 4.96
C LYS A 244 6.20 11.70 4.44
N ASP A 245 6.14 12.63 3.48
CA ASP A 245 7.31 13.23 2.82
C ASP A 245 8.17 12.24 1.99
N GLY A 246 7.63 11.06 1.67
CA GLY A 246 8.21 10.18 0.67
C GLY A 246 7.82 10.56 -0.77
N THR A 247 8.64 10.18 -1.73
CA THR A 247 8.34 10.36 -3.16
C THR A 247 8.21 9.01 -3.85
N ARG A 248 7.40 8.98 -4.91
CA ARG A 248 7.22 7.79 -5.75
C ARG A 248 7.44 8.16 -7.21
N ASN A 249 8.38 7.50 -7.84
CA ASN A 249 8.81 7.85 -9.20
C ASN A 249 9.11 6.62 -10.04
N VAL A 250 9.01 6.80 -11.35
CA VAL A 250 9.40 5.78 -12.33
C VAL A 250 10.91 5.61 -12.29
N ILE A 251 11.37 4.37 -12.39
CA ILE A 251 12.79 4.05 -12.49
C ILE A 251 13.26 4.11 -13.95
N THR A 252 14.51 4.50 -14.13
CA THR A 252 15.18 4.55 -15.41
C THR A 252 16.56 3.91 -15.31
N SER A 253 17.10 3.48 -16.44
CA SER A 253 18.40 2.81 -16.51
C SER A 253 19.55 3.71 -16.08
N THR A 254 20.48 3.15 -15.33
CA THR A 254 21.73 3.80 -14.96
C THR A 254 22.71 3.76 -16.12
N SER A 255 23.37 4.88 -16.42
CA SER A 255 24.54 4.87 -17.30
C SER A 255 25.71 4.26 -16.53
N THR A 256 26.27 3.18 -17.05
CA THR A 256 27.45 2.52 -16.48
C THR A 256 28.76 2.90 -17.20
N VAL A 257 28.67 3.82 -18.17
CA VAL A 257 29.82 4.28 -18.94
C VAL A 257 30.64 5.24 -18.08
N VAL A 258 31.75 4.78 -17.60
CA VAL A 258 32.73 5.56 -16.85
C VAL A 258 34.11 5.44 -17.51
N THR A 259 34.90 6.51 -17.48
CA THR A 259 36.23 6.53 -18.09
C THR A 259 37.32 5.96 -17.17
N ASN A 260 37.13 6.08 -15.87
CA ASN A 260 38.06 5.58 -14.86
C ASN A 260 37.36 5.53 -13.46
N LEU A 261 38.02 4.90 -12.49
CA LEU A 261 37.50 4.74 -11.11
C LEU A 261 37.39 6.06 -10.32
N ARG A 262 37.96 7.15 -10.82
CA ARG A 262 37.86 8.49 -10.21
C ARG A 262 36.87 9.38 -10.95
N ASP A 263 36.11 8.81 -11.91
CA ASP A 263 35.08 9.53 -12.62
C ASP A 263 34.00 9.96 -11.64
N THR A 264 33.67 11.25 -11.60
CA THR A 264 32.63 11.83 -10.76
C THR A 264 31.22 11.34 -11.11
N ASN A 265 31.06 10.76 -12.30
CA ASN A 265 29.81 10.14 -12.74
C ASN A 265 29.72 8.65 -12.38
N LEU A 266 30.71 8.10 -11.67
CA LEU A 266 30.69 6.72 -11.21
C LEU A 266 29.57 6.50 -10.21
N VAL A 267 28.60 5.67 -10.59
CA VAL A 267 27.48 5.26 -9.72
C VAL A 267 27.83 3.95 -9.05
N ARG A 268 27.83 3.93 -7.73
CA ARG A 268 28.13 2.73 -6.92
C ARG A 268 26.86 1.89 -6.71
N PRO A 269 26.98 0.59 -6.36
CA PRO A 269 25.84 -0.25 -6.04
C PRO A 269 24.97 0.25 -4.88
N THR A 270 25.52 1.14 -4.06
CA THR A 270 24.83 1.79 -2.93
C THR A 270 24.14 3.09 -3.31
N ASP A 271 24.32 3.57 -4.54
CA ASP A 271 23.89 4.90 -4.95
C ASP A 271 22.57 4.85 -5.73
N THR A 272 21.76 5.86 -5.52
CA THR A 272 20.58 6.16 -6.35
C THR A 272 20.67 7.58 -6.89
N ILE A 273 20.50 7.73 -8.18
CA ILE A 273 20.47 9.04 -8.83
C ILE A 273 19.03 9.53 -8.88
N VAL A 274 18.82 10.78 -8.52
CA VAL A 274 17.49 11.43 -8.55
C VAL A 274 17.55 12.76 -9.29
N GLY A 275 16.46 13.11 -9.94
CA GLY A 275 16.27 14.44 -10.54
C GLY A 275 15.98 15.52 -9.48
N LEU A 276 16.13 16.79 -9.86
CA LEU A 276 15.94 17.91 -8.93
C LEU A 276 14.54 17.94 -8.31
N HIS A 277 13.49 17.68 -9.10
CA HIS A 277 12.13 17.65 -8.57
C HIS A 277 11.95 16.54 -7.53
N GLN A 278 12.41 15.33 -7.84
CA GLN A 278 12.33 14.16 -6.94
C GLN A 278 13.13 14.43 -5.66
N TYR A 279 14.29 15.07 -5.80
CA TYR A 279 15.13 15.42 -4.67
C TYR A 279 14.43 16.39 -3.72
N ILE A 280 13.96 17.55 -4.22
CA ILE A 280 13.28 18.54 -3.36
C ILE A 280 11.97 18.05 -2.75
N ALA A 281 11.28 17.13 -3.44
CA ALA A 281 10.07 16.52 -2.91
C ALA A 281 10.38 15.52 -1.78
N SER A 282 11.48 14.75 -1.89
CA SER A 282 11.88 13.78 -0.87
C SER A 282 12.47 14.43 0.38
N ILE A 283 13.16 15.56 0.24
CA ILE A 283 13.69 16.35 1.38
C ILE A 283 12.82 17.57 1.69
N SER A 284 11.53 17.49 1.42
CA SER A 284 10.62 18.66 1.42
C SER A 284 10.79 19.63 2.59
N PRO A 285 10.87 19.22 3.86
CA PRO A 285 11.06 20.17 4.98
C PRO A 285 12.39 20.93 4.88
N ALA A 286 13.48 20.25 4.57
CA ALA A 286 14.81 20.86 4.44
C ALA A 286 14.87 21.76 3.19
N ALA A 287 14.39 21.28 2.05
CA ALA A 287 14.35 22.06 0.81
C ALA A 287 13.53 23.36 0.97
N LYS A 288 12.37 23.27 1.59
CA LYS A 288 11.53 24.46 1.86
C LYS A 288 12.26 25.47 2.74
N ARG A 289 12.95 25.03 3.78
CA ARG A 289 13.73 25.90 4.65
C ARG A 289 14.81 26.64 3.83
N GLU A 290 15.56 25.92 3.00
CA GLU A 290 16.62 26.54 2.20
C GLU A 290 16.04 27.49 1.13
N ILE A 291 14.92 27.15 0.50
CA ILE A 291 14.22 28.03 -0.42
C ILE A 291 13.73 29.32 0.29
N VAL A 292 13.15 29.18 1.50
CA VAL A 292 12.73 30.34 2.31
C VAL A 292 13.93 31.21 2.67
N ASN A 293 15.01 30.60 3.14
CA ASN A 293 16.23 31.34 3.49
C ASN A 293 16.78 32.10 2.28
N PHE A 294 16.82 31.44 1.12
CA PHE A 294 17.33 32.06 -0.09
C PHE A 294 16.44 33.22 -0.58
N ILE A 295 15.12 33.04 -0.66
CA ILE A 295 14.19 34.08 -1.14
C ILE A 295 14.01 35.21 -0.15
N SER A 296 14.08 34.95 1.16
CA SER A 296 13.94 36.00 2.20
C SER A 296 15.02 37.05 2.08
N ASN A 297 16.19 36.70 1.58
CA ASN A 297 17.27 37.62 1.30
C ASN A 297 16.99 38.59 0.13
N VAL A 298 15.99 38.30 -0.70
CA VAL A 298 15.57 39.19 -1.81
C VAL A 298 14.68 40.31 -1.30
N PHE A 299 13.88 40.04 -0.28
CA PHE A 299 12.99 41.05 0.27
C PHE A 299 13.74 41.97 1.23
N THR A 300 13.56 43.28 1.09
CA THR A 300 14.08 44.25 2.02
C THR A 300 13.28 44.17 3.32
N GLY A 301 13.97 44.13 4.48
CA GLY A 301 13.38 43.85 5.80
C GLY A 301 12.25 44.78 6.25
N ASP A 302 12.04 45.91 5.59
CA ASP A 302 10.93 46.84 5.82
C ASP A 302 9.98 46.85 4.61
N ASN A 303 8.76 46.38 4.81
CA ASN A 303 7.60 46.68 3.98
C ASN A 303 7.50 46.03 2.56
N ASN A 304 7.48 44.72 2.48
CA ASN A 304 7.04 44.03 1.24
C ASN A 304 7.68 44.55 -0.06
N LYS A 305 8.93 45.03 0.00
CA LYS A 305 9.64 45.58 -1.15
C LYS A 305 10.80 44.69 -1.56
N ALA A 306 11.03 44.61 -2.85
CA ALA A 306 12.18 43.94 -3.44
C ALA A 306 12.73 44.72 -4.61
N TYR A 307 14.04 44.63 -4.87
CA TYR A 307 14.62 45.10 -6.11
C TYR A 307 14.34 44.08 -7.21
N LEU A 308 13.48 44.43 -8.15
CA LEU A 308 13.08 43.60 -9.29
C LEU A 308 13.51 44.24 -10.59
N TYR A 309 13.84 43.41 -11.57
CA TYR A 309 14.28 43.89 -12.86
C TYR A 309 13.12 44.17 -13.82
N ASN A 310 13.10 45.36 -14.38
CA ASN A 310 12.15 45.76 -15.40
C ASN A 310 12.33 44.89 -16.65
N VAL A 311 11.23 44.33 -17.17
CA VAL A 311 11.26 43.41 -18.32
C VAL A 311 11.87 43.99 -19.60
N LYS A 312 11.74 45.31 -19.78
CA LYS A 312 12.21 45.98 -21.01
C LYS A 312 13.62 46.57 -20.85
N THR A 313 13.90 47.19 -19.71
CA THR A 313 15.16 47.94 -19.50
C THR A 313 16.21 47.08 -18.79
N LEU A 314 15.82 45.95 -18.18
CA LEU A 314 16.66 45.10 -17.34
C LEU A 314 17.36 45.84 -16.18
N LYS A 315 16.85 47.04 -15.82
CA LYS A 315 17.35 47.78 -14.66
C LYS A 315 16.62 47.38 -13.37
N PRO A 316 17.33 47.35 -12.24
CA PRO A 316 16.71 47.03 -10.95
C PRO A 316 15.86 48.24 -10.51
N GLU A 317 14.64 47.97 -10.10
CA GLU A 317 13.67 48.92 -9.58
C GLU A 317 13.12 48.42 -8.24
N LEU A 318 13.16 49.30 -7.20
CA LEU A 318 12.50 48.97 -5.96
C LEU A 318 11.00 48.90 -6.16
N THR A 319 10.44 47.71 -5.95
CA THR A 319 9.06 47.40 -6.28
C THR A 319 8.36 46.80 -5.07
N GLU A 320 7.15 47.23 -4.81
CA GLU A 320 6.29 46.61 -3.79
C GLU A 320 5.79 45.28 -4.30
N VAL A 321 5.98 44.21 -3.50
CA VAL A 321 5.54 42.85 -3.82
C VAL A 321 4.24 42.55 -3.06
N SER A 322 3.30 41.90 -3.70
CA SER A 322 2.03 41.55 -3.08
C SER A 322 2.24 40.62 -1.89
N TYR A 323 1.50 40.83 -0.80
CA TYR A 323 1.55 39.93 0.36
C TYR A 323 1.26 38.47 0.01
N LYS A 324 0.42 38.26 -0.97
CA LYS A 324 0.10 36.93 -1.50
C LYS A 324 1.31 36.24 -2.11
N ASP A 325 2.11 36.98 -2.90
CA ASP A 325 3.31 36.42 -3.53
C ASP A 325 4.39 36.14 -2.50
N ILE A 326 4.59 37.07 -1.56
CA ILE A 326 5.52 36.87 -0.43
C ILE A 326 5.13 35.60 0.35
N ASN A 327 3.87 35.49 0.76
CA ASN A 327 3.39 34.34 1.50
C ASN A 327 3.52 33.02 0.71
N THR A 328 3.35 33.06 -0.61
CA THR A 328 3.53 31.89 -1.47
C THR A 328 4.97 31.35 -1.45
N TRP A 329 5.96 32.25 -1.34
CA TRP A 329 7.37 31.90 -1.35
C TRP A 329 8.00 31.72 0.04
N THR A 330 7.37 32.23 1.10
CA THR A 330 7.90 32.18 2.47
C THR A 330 7.13 31.23 3.38
N SER A 331 5.96 30.73 2.97
CA SER A 331 5.21 29.73 3.72
C SER A 331 5.41 28.32 3.17
N PHE A 332 5.37 27.32 4.05
CA PHE A 332 5.49 25.92 3.66
C PHE A 332 4.34 25.45 2.76
N GLU A 333 3.12 25.93 3.01
CA GLU A 333 1.95 25.63 2.17
C GLU A 333 2.05 26.24 0.77
N GLY A 334 2.61 27.44 0.67
CA GLY A 334 2.87 28.10 -0.61
C GLY A 334 3.93 27.35 -1.41
N LEU A 335 5.01 26.94 -0.76
CA LEU A 335 6.09 26.17 -1.38
C LEU A 335 5.63 24.78 -1.82
N ASP A 336 4.70 24.12 -1.12
CA ASP A 336 4.11 22.87 -1.60
C ASP A 336 3.47 23.02 -2.97
N LYS A 337 2.79 24.15 -3.20
CA LYS A 337 2.18 24.44 -4.50
C LYS A 337 3.25 24.69 -5.58
N ILE A 338 4.35 25.35 -5.23
CA ILE A 338 5.47 25.58 -6.15
C ILE A 338 6.16 24.26 -6.48
N ILE A 339 6.51 23.44 -5.47
CA ILE A 339 7.17 22.15 -5.66
C ILE A 339 6.30 21.22 -6.52
N LYS A 340 4.99 21.16 -6.25
CA LYS A 340 4.05 20.38 -7.06
C LYS A 340 4.00 20.84 -8.52
N LYS A 341 4.00 22.16 -8.77
CA LYS A 341 4.05 22.69 -10.13
C LYS A 341 5.40 22.44 -10.79
N PHE A 342 6.49 22.48 -10.03
CA PHE A 342 7.84 22.25 -10.54
C PHE A 342 8.03 20.83 -11.09
N GLY A 343 7.19 19.88 -10.71
CA GLY A 343 7.11 18.56 -11.35
C GLY A 343 6.68 18.61 -12.83
N GLN A 344 6.08 19.72 -13.28
CA GLN A 344 5.69 19.94 -14.68
C GLN A 344 6.85 20.61 -15.43
N ASP A 345 7.17 20.09 -16.61
CA ASP A 345 8.36 20.56 -17.36
C ASP A 345 8.27 22.03 -17.77
N ASP A 346 7.08 22.51 -18.07
CA ASP A 346 6.86 23.88 -18.56
C ASP A 346 7.35 24.96 -17.58
N ILE A 347 7.15 24.76 -16.26
CA ILE A 347 7.51 25.79 -15.29
C ILE A 347 9.02 25.90 -15.08
N LYS A 348 9.77 24.83 -15.33
CA LYS A 348 11.22 24.77 -15.07
C LYS A 348 11.98 25.85 -15.83
N THR A 349 11.61 26.09 -17.06
CA THR A 349 12.24 27.09 -17.93
C THR A 349 11.61 28.48 -17.83
N MET A 350 10.52 28.62 -17.09
CA MET A 350 9.86 29.91 -16.92
C MET A 350 10.68 30.83 -16.01
N PRO A 351 10.73 32.13 -16.31
CA PRO A 351 11.33 33.12 -15.43
C PRO A 351 10.45 33.40 -14.20
N ILE A 352 11.09 33.59 -13.05
CA ILE A 352 10.38 33.99 -11.83
C ILE A 352 10.03 35.48 -11.93
N LYS A 353 8.75 35.78 -11.72
CA LYS A 353 8.24 37.16 -11.79
C LYS A 353 7.41 37.52 -10.56
N PHE A 354 7.60 38.75 -10.08
CA PHE A 354 6.73 39.42 -9.11
C PHE A 354 6.23 40.72 -9.73
N ASN A 355 4.93 40.96 -9.70
CA ASN A 355 4.31 42.15 -10.29
C ASN A 355 4.77 42.42 -11.75
N GLY A 356 4.96 41.35 -12.54
CA GLY A 356 5.38 41.42 -13.92
C GLY A 356 6.87 41.72 -14.16
N LYS A 357 7.69 41.91 -13.12
CA LYS A 357 9.14 42.14 -13.18
C LYS A 357 9.91 40.86 -12.81
N TYR A 358 11.13 40.72 -13.32
CA TYR A 358 11.97 39.55 -13.06
C TYR A 358 12.62 39.61 -11.68
N LEU A 359 12.71 38.45 -11.01
CA LEU A 359 13.37 38.28 -9.71
C LEU A 359 14.88 38.49 -9.81
N GLY A 360 15.50 37.92 -10.81
CA GLY A 360 16.94 37.96 -11.04
C GLY A 360 17.27 37.82 -12.51
N LEU A 361 18.51 38.17 -12.85
CA LEU A 361 19.05 38.02 -14.20
C LEU A 361 20.29 37.11 -14.17
N VAL A 362 20.51 36.45 -15.31
CA VAL A 362 21.66 35.60 -15.56
C VAL A 362 22.35 36.10 -16.80
N ARG A 363 23.66 36.33 -16.73
CA ARG A 363 24.52 36.57 -17.88
C ARG A 363 25.38 35.33 -18.10
N ASP A 364 25.29 34.78 -19.29
CA ASP A 364 26.03 33.57 -19.68
C ASP A 364 26.88 33.86 -20.90
N ASP A 365 28.20 34.00 -20.74
CA ASP A 365 29.15 34.30 -21.82
C ASP A 365 29.75 33.01 -22.43
N GLY A 366 29.26 31.85 -22.04
CA GLY A 366 29.74 30.55 -22.49
C GLY A 366 30.85 29.97 -21.63
N ASN A 367 31.67 30.78 -20.98
CA ASN A 367 32.72 30.38 -20.06
C ASN A 367 32.36 30.61 -18.60
N ASN A 368 31.70 31.77 -18.33
CA ASN A 368 31.29 32.17 -16.99
C ASN A 368 29.79 32.45 -16.97
N VAL A 369 29.17 32.16 -15.85
CA VAL A 369 27.78 32.53 -15.57
C VAL A 369 27.78 33.48 -14.38
N GLU A 370 27.20 34.64 -14.57
CA GLU A 370 27.01 35.65 -13.51
C GLU A 370 25.54 35.79 -13.17
N LEU A 371 25.25 35.85 -11.88
CA LEU A 371 23.90 36.01 -11.36
C LEU A 371 23.76 37.40 -10.74
N TYR A 372 22.68 38.07 -11.09
CA TYR A 372 22.40 39.42 -10.61
C TYR A 372 21.10 39.42 -9.80
N PHE A 373 21.26 39.84 -8.56
CA PHE A 373 20.18 40.15 -7.64
C PHE A 373 20.46 41.52 -7.04
N ASN A 374 19.53 42.45 -7.13
CA ASN A 374 19.63 43.81 -6.53
C ASN A 374 20.74 44.69 -7.11
N THR A 375 21.49 44.28 -8.10
CA THR A 375 22.62 45.01 -8.68
C THR A 375 22.36 45.38 -10.13
N GLU A 376 22.87 46.55 -10.56
CA GLU A 376 22.75 46.96 -11.97
C GLU A 376 23.67 46.13 -12.86
N VAL A 377 23.14 45.67 -13.98
CA VAL A 377 23.88 44.92 -14.97
C VAL A 377 24.50 45.95 -15.95
N THR A 378 25.82 45.98 -15.96
CA THR A 378 26.57 46.97 -16.83
C THR A 378 26.69 46.49 -18.23
N ASP A 379 26.82 45.19 -18.49
CA ASP A 379 26.89 44.59 -19.82
C ASP A 379 25.66 43.70 -20.03
N LEU A 380 24.79 44.16 -20.93
CA LEU A 380 23.53 43.48 -21.28
C LEU A 380 23.70 42.36 -22.31
N THR A 381 24.92 42.06 -22.73
CA THR A 381 25.17 41.02 -23.73
C THR A 381 24.90 39.64 -23.10
N ASN A 382 24.09 38.82 -23.74
CA ASN A 382 23.72 37.48 -23.28
C ASN A 382 23.03 37.43 -21.90
N VAL A 383 22.34 38.49 -21.52
CA VAL A 383 21.57 38.56 -20.27
C VAL A 383 20.15 38.03 -20.52
N ARG A 384 19.73 37.16 -19.62
CA ARG A 384 18.41 36.55 -19.59
C ARG A 384 17.83 36.50 -18.19
N PRO A 385 16.51 36.34 -18.02
CA PRO A 385 15.93 36.19 -16.69
C PRO A 385 16.30 34.84 -16.05
N LEU A 386 16.38 34.84 -14.72
CA LEU A 386 16.55 33.65 -13.90
C LEU A 386 15.31 32.77 -13.96
N THR A 387 15.50 31.48 -14.18
CA THR A 387 14.41 30.49 -14.24
C THR A 387 14.11 29.83 -12.89
N TYR A 388 12.93 29.20 -12.78
CA TYR A 388 12.59 28.40 -11.60
C TYR A 388 13.61 27.25 -11.35
N PHE A 389 14.07 26.59 -12.41
CA PHE A 389 15.02 25.50 -12.28
C PHE A 389 16.34 25.97 -11.68
N GLU A 390 16.90 27.04 -12.19
CA GLU A 390 18.15 27.62 -11.67
C GLU A 390 18.00 28.09 -10.24
N PHE A 391 16.92 28.81 -9.94
CA PHE A 391 16.67 29.33 -8.61
C PHE A 391 16.58 28.22 -7.56
N ILE A 392 15.77 27.19 -7.83
CA ILE A 392 15.59 26.07 -6.89
C ILE A 392 16.88 25.29 -6.73
N TYR A 393 17.61 25.02 -7.82
CA TYR A 393 18.90 24.37 -7.76
C TYR A 393 19.89 25.12 -6.87
N LEU A 394 19.98 26.43 -7.03
CA LEU A 394 20.86 27.29 -6.23
C LEU A 394 20.46 27.29 -4.74
N ALA A 395 19.16 27.32 -4.47
CA ALA A 395 18.66 27.32 -3.10
C ALA A 395 19.02 26.03 -2.34
N VAL A 396 19.00 24.86 -3.01
CA VAL A 396 19.31 23.57 -2.37
C VAL A 396 20.76 23.10 -2.59
N TYR A 397 21.60 23.92 -3.22
CA TYR A 397 22.94 23.53 -3.64
C TYR A 397 23.80 23.02 -2.49
N ASP A 398 23.75 23.66 -1.33
CA ASP A 398 24.59 23.31 -0.19
C ASP A 398 24.21 22.00 0.50
N ILE A 399 22.95 21.58 0.32
CA ILE A 399 22.42 20.36 0.95
C ILE A 399 22.28 19.18 -0.03
N ARG A 400 22.70 19.35 -1.31
CA ARG A 400 22.40 18.39 -2.38
C ARG A 400 22.98 16.98 -2.20
N ASP A 401 24.07 16.84 -1.43
CA ASP A 401 24.78 15.57 -1.25
C ASP A 401 24.80 15.14 0.23
N THR A 402 23.90 15.66 1.06
CA THR A 402 23.93 15.43 2.52
C THR A 402 22.99 14.34 3.00
N PHE A 403 22.06 13.86 2.16
CA PHE A 403 21.02 12.93 2.58
C PHE A 403 21.20 11.52 2.04
N ASN A 404 20.88 10.55 2.91
CA ASN A 404 20.69 9.17 2.59
C ASN A 404 19.21 8.83 2.64
N GLY A 405 18.81 7.70 2.09
CA GLY A 405 17.41 7.29 2.08
C GLY A 405 17.22 5.80 2.02
N ILE A 406 15.98 5.38 2.18
CA ILE A 406 15.52 4.03 1.94
C ILE A 406 14.69 4.03 0.66
N LEU A 407 15.12 3.24 -0.31
CA LEU A 407 14.40 3.01 -1.55
C LEU A 407 13.61 1.71 -1.44
N THR A 408 12.32 1.78 -1.77
CA THR A 408 11.39 0.65 -1.65
C THR A 408 10.57 0.48 -2.93
N ARG A 409 10.49 -0.74 -3.45
CA ARG A 409 9.52 -1.12 -4.48
C ARG A 409 8.34 -1.85 -3.85
N PHE A 410 7.13 -1.45 -4.20
CA PHE A 410 5.92 -2.11 -3.75
C PHE A 410 5.34 -3.06 -4.81
N PRO A 411 4.73 -4.21 -4.39
CA PRO A 411 4.52 -4.62 -3.02
C PRO A 411 5.79 -5.07 -2.32
N VAL A 412 5.88 -4.89 -0.99
CA VAL A 412 7.00 -5.41 -0.20
C VAL A 412 6.77 -6.92 0.00
N GLU A 413 7.55 -7.73 -0.70
CA GLU A 413 7.43 -9.20 -0.68
C GLU A 413 8.54 -9.86 0.15
N SER A 414 9.65 -9.16 0.32
CA SER A 414 10.83 -9.65 1.05
C SER A 414 11.63 -8.48 1.63
N MET A 415 12.62 -8.77 2.44
CA MET A 415 13.55 -7.76 2.95
C MET A 415 14.33 -7.05 1.84
N THR A 416 14.55 -7.72 0.70
CA THR A 416 15.24 -7.13 -0.45
C THR A 416 14.39 -6.13 -1.24
N SER A 417 13.07 -6.06 -0.98
CA SER A 417 12.19 -5.05 -1.58
C SER A 417 12.52 -3.62 -1.14
N SER A 418 13.35 -3.47 -0.11
CA SER A 418 13.84 -2.18 0.41
C SER A 418 15.34 -2.23 0.62
N TYR A 419 16.03 -1.13 0.39
CA TYR A 419 17.44 -1.01 0.72
C TYR A 419 17.86 0.43 1.04
N PHE A 420 18.90 0.56 1.87
CA PHE A 420 19.56 1.82 2.16
C PHE A 420 20.34 2.31 0.93
N THR A 421 20.28 3.60 0.64
CA THR A 421 20.95 4.17 -0.53
C THR A 421 21.46 5.59 -0.26
N THR A 422 22.62 5.89 -0.81
CA THR A 422 23.12 7.26 -0.88
C THR A 422 22.50 7.96 -2.08
N ILE A 423 22.02 9.19 -1.87
CA ILE A 423 21.28 9.93 -2.88
C ILE A 423 22.20 10.91 -3.58
N HIS A 424 22.22 10.84 -4.91
CA HIS A 424 22.93 11.79 -5.75
C HIS A 424 21.97 12.59 -6.62
N LEU A 425 21.98 13.90 -6.44
CA LEU A 425 21.24 14.79 -7.30
C LEU A 425 21.91 14.86 -8.68
N LYS A 426 21.18 14.44 -9.73
CA LYS A 426 21.60 14.61 -11.11
C LYS A 426 20.62 15.56 -11.83
N THR A 427 21.17 16.67 -12.25
CA THR A 427 20.49 17.56 -13.19
C THR A 427 21.25 17.54 -14.50
N THR A 428 20.70 18.14 -15.54
CA THR A 428 21.46 18.41 -16.74
C THR A 428 22.36 19.61 -16.45
N THR A 429 23.57 19.31 -16.01
CA THR A 429 24.55 20.33 -15.56
C THR A 429 25.78 20.31 -16.42
N VAL A 430 26.51 21.41 -16.41
CA VAL A 430 27.88 21.54 -16.94
C VAL A 430 28.83 21.87 -15.82
N ASP A 431 30.09 21.43 -15.95
CA ASP A 431 31.18 21.80 -15.05
C ASP A 431 31.56 23.25 -15.28
N ARG A 432 30.74 24.14 -14.81
CA ARG A 432 30.96 25.59 -14.85
C ARG A 432 30.98 26.14 -13.45
N LYS A 433 31.92 27.05 -13.21
CA LYS A 433 31.92 27.88 -12.05
C LYS A 433 30.92 29.01 -12.24
N VAL A 434 30.01 29.14 -11.27
CA VAL A 434 29.10 30.28 -11.20
C VAL A 434 29.45 31.07 -9.96
N ASN A 435 29.90 32.29 -10.16
CA ASN A 435 30.10 33.25 -9.08
C ASN A 435 28.87 34.14 -9.02
N PHE A 436 28.20 34.11 -7.91
CA PHE A 436 27.14 35.10 -7.69
C PHE A 436 27.31 35.81 -6.37
N LYS A 437 26.95 37.09 -6.38
CA LYS A 437 26.96 37.95 -5.24
C LYS A 437 25.54 38.24 -4.79
N PHE A 438 25.22 37.81 -3.59
CA PHE A 438 23.90 37.97 -3.05
C PHE A 438 24.01 38.53 -1.62
N ASN A 439 23.42 39.72 -1.38
CA ASN A 439 23.49 40.41 -0.11
C ASN A 439 24.90 40.53 0.49
N GLY A 440 25.90 40.76 -0.35
CA GLY A 440 27.29 40.90 0.08
C GLY A 440 28.06 39.58 0.26
N VAL A 441 27.39 38.45 0.10
CA VAL A 441 28.01 37.14 0.14
C VAL A 441 28.33 36.68 -1.30
N GLU A 442 29.60 36.41 -1.54
CA GLU A 442 30.06 35.75 -2.76
C GLU A 442 29.98 34.24 -2.58
N LYS A 443 29.35 33.54 -3.53
CA LYS A 443 29.23 32.09 -3.52
C LYS A 443 29.68 31.52 -4.84
N GLU A 444 30.52 30.51 -4.81
CA GLU A 444 30.94 29.74 -5.97
C GLU A 444 30.12 28.45 -6.07
N VAL A 445 29.50 28.21 -7.19
CA VAL A 445 28.69 27.04 -7.48
C VAL A 445 29.28 26.31 -8.66
N PHE A 446 29.60 25.04 -8.49
CA PHE A 446 29.99 24.13 -9.56
C PHE A 446 28.76 23.40 -10.12
N ASN A 447 28.88 22.86 -11.32
CA ASN A 447 27.83 22.09 -11.96
C ASN A 447 26.52 22.88 -12.13
N TYR A 448 26.63 24.05 -12.72
CA TYR A 448 25.48 24.90 -12.99
C TYR A 448 24.52 24.26 -14.00
N PRO A 449 23.18 24.25 -13.75
CA PRO A 449 22.21 23.62 -14.63
C PRO A 449 22.15 24.27 -16.01
N LEU A 450 22.12 23.46 -17.07
CA LEU A 450 21.91 23.90 -18.43
C LEU A 450 20.45 24.25 -18.68
N LEU A 451 20.24 25.43 -19.24
CA LEU A 451 18.94 25.82 -19.77
C LEU A 451 18.68 25.05 -21.09
N ASN A 452 17.45 24.70 -21.38
CA ASN A 452 16.99 24.01 -22.60
C ASN A 452 17.45 22.55 -22.77
N SER A 453 18.17 21.98 -21.82
CA SER A 453 18.40 20.53 -21.80
C SER A 453 17.27 19.78 -21.09
N PRO A 454 16.94 18.55 -21.51
CA PRO A 454 15.94 17.74 -20.81
C PRO A 454 16.30 17.61 -19.33
N ALA A 455 15.40 18.01 -18.47
CA ALA A 455 15.58 17.81 -17.04
C ALA A 455 15.46 16.33 -16.71
N PHE A 456 16.37 15.84 -15.88
CA PHE A 456 16.29 14.48 -15.34
C PHE A 456 15.10 14.43 -14.35
N ASN A 457 14.08 13.62 -14.65
CA ASN A 457 12.81 13.64 -13.92
C ASN A 457 12.38 12.22 -13.50
N SER A 458 13.33 11.40 -13.07
CA SER A 458 13.13 10.01 -12.66
C SER A 458 14.04 9.65 -11.51
N MET A 459 13.94 8.43 -11.03
CA MET A 459 14.91 7.81 -10.12
C MET A 459 15.65 6.72 -10.85
N THR A 460 16.94 6.61 -10.58
CA THR A 460 17.81 5.63 -11.21
C THR A 460 18.57 4.86 -10.13
N PRO A 461 17.98 3.77 -9.61
CA PRO A 461 18.70 2.83 -8.76
C PRO A 461 19.82 2.16 -9.57
N HIS A 462 20.89 1.77 -8.90
CA HIS A 462 21.94 1.00 -9.57
C HIS A 462 21.38 -0.32 -10.11
N PHE A 463 21.76 -0.72 -11.34
CA PHE A 463 21.19 -1.89 -12.01
C PHE A 463 21.34 -3.20 -11.21
N TYR A 464 22.39 -3.34 -10.42
CA TYR A 464 22.63 -4.49 -9.53
C TYR A 464 21.53 -4.65 -8.46
N ARG A 465 20.81 -3.59 -8.11
CA ARG A 465 19.72 -3.61 -7.12
C ARG A 465 18.38 -4.00 -7.71
N LEU A 466 18.22 -3.92 -9.03
CA LEU A 466 16.92 -4.15 -9.69
C LEU A 466 16.40 -5.56 -9.44
N GLU A 467 17.24 -6.59 -9.54
CA GLU A 467 16.86 -7.97 -9.26
C GLU A 467 16.39 -8.13 -7.80
N GLY A 468 17.10 -7.55 -6.83
CA GLY A 468 16.76 -7.63 -5.41
C GLY A 468 15.40 -7.03 -5.08
N ILE A 469 15.06 -5.91 -5.71
CA ILE A 469 13.74 -5.26 -5.54
C ILE A 469 12.67 -5.82 -6.49
N GLY A 470 13.02 -6.79 -7.34
CA GLY A 470 12.12 -7.33 -8.35
C GLY A 470 11.65 -6.30 -9.37
N GLY A 471 12.48 -5.28 -9.67
CA GLY A 471 12.14 -4.16 -10.55
C GLY A 471 12.74 -4.30 -11.93
N ASP A 472 12.09 -3.71 -12.94
CA ASP A 472 12.59 -3.55 -14.29
C ASP A 472 12.31 -2.14 -14.84
N ASN A 473 12.83 -1.83 -16.03
CA ASN A 473 12.72 -0.49 -16.63
C ASN A 473 11.55 -0.38 -17.61
N ASP A 474 10.46 -1.09 -17.39
CA ASP A 474 9.25 -1.10 -18.21
C ASP A 474 8.16 -0.12 -17.72
N GLY A 475 8.47 0.74 -16.78
CA GLY A 475 7.57 1.69 -16.14
C GLY A 475 7.35 1.45 -14.66
N ASP A 476 8.11 0.54 -14.07
CA ASP A 476 8.10 0.28 -12.62
C ASP A 476 8.38 1.56 -11.83
N GLN A 477 7.79 1.63 -10.64
CA GLN A 477 7.93 2.76 -9.74
C GLN A 477 8.51 2.33 -8.40
N VAL A 478 9.37 3.18 -7.86
CA VAL A 478 9.93 3.03 -6.52
C VAL A 478 9.57 4.23 -5.65
N SER A 479 9.48 4.00 -4.37
CA SER A 479 9.34 5.05 -3.37
C SER A 479 10.66 5.31 -2.70
N LEU A 480 10.97 6.58 -2.44
CA LEU A 480 12.16 7.02 -1.74
C LEU A 480 11.75 7.75 -0.46
N TYR A 481 12.31 7.34 0.66
CA TYR A 481 12.15 7.95 1.97
C TYR A 481 13.51 8.44 2.43
N MET A 482 13.60 9.75 2.73
CA MET A 482 14.84 10.35 3.19
C MET A 482 15.00 10.20 4.69
N LEU A 483 16.20 9.88 5.12
CA LEU A 483 16.59 9.80 6.51
C LEU A 483 17.10 11.18 6.95
N MET A 484 16.42 11.80 7.91
CA MET A 484 16.62 13.20 8.28
C MET A 484 17.43 13.40 9.54
N SER A 485 17.73 12.34 10.29
CA SER A 485 18.54 12.41 11.51
C SER A 485 19.65 11.37 11.51
N ASP A 486 20.70 11.65 12.27
CA ASP A 486 21.85 10.74 12.41
C ASP A 486 21.41 9.40 13.01
N GLU A 487 20.47 9.40 13.96
CA GLU A 487 19.92 8.18 14.55
C GLU A 487 19.18 7.35 13.51
N SER A 488 18.43 7.96 12.61
CA SER A 488 17.72 7.23 11.55
C SER A 488 18.67 6.65 10.50
N ILE A 489 19.81 7.28 10.28
CA ILE A 489 20.87 6.79 9.39
C ILE A 489 21.60 5.60 10.03
N GLU A 490 21.86 5.67 11.34
CA GLU A 490 22.52 4.61 12.09
C GLU A 490 21.64 3.35 12.20
N GLU A 491 20.29 3.53 12.36
CA GLU A 491 19.34 2.43 12.42
C GLU A 491 19.17 1.71 11.07
N ALA A 492 19.26 2.43 9.95
CA ALA A 492 19.04 1.91 8.59
C ALA A 492 20.23 1.17 8.04
#